data_97d95cdf462fd894217a0f2dbf2fdefe
#
_entry.id   97d95cdf462fd894217a0f2dbf2fdefe
#
_cell.length_a   1.000
_cell.length_b   1.000
_cell.length_c   1.000
_cell.angle_alpha   90.00
_cell.angle_beta   90.00
_cell.angle_gamma   90.00
#
_symmetry.space_group_name_H-M   'P 1'
#
loop_
_entity.id
_entity.type
_entity.pdbx_description
1 polymer ?
#
loop_
_entity_poly.entity_id
_entity_poly.type
_entity_poly.pdbx_seq_one_letter_code
_entity_poly.pdbx_strand_id
1 'polypeptide(L)'
;MIINERNFEWDNIKAMINEVKHGVRFEKAALVFSDEYKIIQRDEKHSRFEERFSVIGMVEDVLFVVYTERKENLRIISARRANENERSLYYGDSA
;
A
#
# COMPACT_ATOMS: atom_id res chain seq x y z
N MET A 1 13.77 -5.85 0.16
CA MET A 1 12.75 -6.89 -0.06
C MET A 1 12.31 -6.83 -1.52
N ILE A 2 12.35 -7.94 -2.21
CA ILE A 2 12.02 -8.00 -3.64
C ILE A 2 10.74 -8.79 -3.84
N ILE A 3 9.75 -8.18 -4.52
CA ILE A 3 8.47 -8.82 -4.86
C ILE A 3 8.16 -8.47 -6.32
N ASN A 4 7.86 -9.48 -7.13
CA ASN A 4 7.56 -9.29 -8.57
C ASN A 4 8.64 -8.48 -9.28
N GLU A 5 9.90 -8.79 -9.00
CA GLU A 5 11.08 -8.14 -9.58
C GLU A 5 11.24 -6.67 -9.18
N ARG A 6 10.42 -6.18 -8.24
CA ARG A 6 10.53 -4.82 -7.71
C ARG A 6 11.14 -4.88 -6.30
N ASN A 7 12.01 -3.95 -6.01
CA ASN A 7 12.61 -3.82 -4.69
C ASN A 7 11.82 -2.80 -3.86
N PHE A 8 11.51 -3.19 -2.61
CA PHE A 8 10.75 -2.35 -1.69
C PHE A 8 11.69 -1.81 -0.62
N GLU A 9 11.46 -0.56 -0.28
CA GLU A 9 12.19 0.10 0.80
C GLU A 9 11.22 0.84 1.71
N TRP A 10 11.67 1.20 2.89
CA TRP A 10 10.90 2.02 3.83
C TRP A 10 11.78 2.52 4.94
N ASP A 11 11.28 3.52 5.66
CA ASP A 11 11.89 4.04 6.86
C ASP A 11 11.52 3.11 8.04
N ASN A 12 12.51 2.57 8.74
CA ASN A 12 12.26 1.63 9.83
C ASN A 12 11.48 2.23 10.98
N ILE A 13 11.68 3.50 11.28
CA ILE A 13 10.94 4.16 12.37
C ILE A 13 9.48 4.32 11.99
N LYS A 14 9.21 4.73 10.75
CA LYS A 14 7.84 4.83 10.25
C LYS A 14 7.16 3.47 10.23
N ALA A 15 7.89 2.42 9.88
CA ALA A 15 7.35 1.07 9.89
C ALA A 15 6.92 0.64 11.30
N MET A 16 7.73 0.95 12.30
CA MET A 16 7.40 0.64 13.70
C MET A 16 6.15 1.41 14.15
N ILE A 17 6.10 2.70 13.86
CA ILE A 17 4.96 3.55 14.21
C ILE A 17 3.69 3.02 13.54
N ASN A 18 3.80 2.65 12.27
CA ASN A 18 2.67 2.12 11.51
C ASN A 18 2.14 0.82 12.12
N GLU A 19 3.04 -0.07 12.51
CA GLU A 19 2.65 -1.34 13.12
C GLU A 19 1.92 -1.11 14.45
N VAL A 20 2.41 -0.20 15.28
CA VAL A 20 1.75 0.14 16.55
C VAL A 20 0.38 0.75 16.30
N LYS A 21 0.28 1.64 15.32
CA LYS A 21 -0.95 2.39 15.06
C LYS A 21 -2.01 1.55 14.33
N HIS A 22 -1.60 0.74 13.37
CA HIS A 22 -2.53 0.05 12.47
C HIS A 22 -2.43 -1.47 12.52
N GLY A 23 -1.43 -2.02 13.21
CA GLY A 23 -1.26 -3.46 13.28
C GLY A 23 -0.82 -4.12 11.98
N VAL A 24 -0.32 -3.35 11.03
CA VAL A 24 0.12 -3.85 9.73
C VAL A 24 1.62 -3.60 9.58
N ARG A 25 2.37 -4.67 9.33
CA ARG A 25 3.80 -4.58 9.06
C ARG A 25 4.03 -4.24 7.59
N PHE A 26 5.08 -3.48 7.31
CA PHE A 26 5.38 -3.10 5.93
C PHE A 26 5.80 -4.30 5.08
N GLU A 27 6.43 -5.32 5.67
CA GLU A 27 6.73 -6.55 4.97
C GLU A 27 5.47 -7.23 4.44
N LYS A 28 4.40 -7.21 5.24
CA LYS A 28 3.11 -7.75 4.83
C LYS A 28 2.46 -6.84 3.77
N ALA A 29 2.55 -5.53 3.98
CA ALA A 29 1.97 -4.55 3.04
C ALA A 29 2.56 -4.70 1.64
N ALA A 30 3.85 -4.97 1.53
CA ALA A 30 4.51 -5.14 0.24
C ALA A 30 3.91 -6.29 -0.56
N LEU A 31 3.36 -7.30 0.09
CA LEU A 31 2.78 -8.47 -0.58
C LEU A 31 1.50 -8.15 -1.36
N VAL A 32 0.87 -6.99 -1.12
CA VAL A 32 -0.31 -6.60 -1.91
C VAL A 32 0.00 -6.49 -3.39
N PHE A 33 1.27 -6.23 -3.73
CA PHE A 33 1.69 -6.09 -5.13
C PHE A 33 1.68 -7.43 -5.87
N SER A 34 1.58 -8.55 -5.16
CA SER A 34 1.42 -9.86 -5.76
C SER A 34 -0.05 -10.22 -6.04
N ASP A 35 -0.98 -9.43 -5.55
CA ASP A 35 -2.40 -9.65 -5.78
C ASP A 35 -2.77 -9.20 -7.20
N GLU A 36 -3.26 -10.13 -8.01
CA GLU A 36 -3.68 -9.85 -9.39
C GLU A 36 -4.85 -8.89 -9.47
N TYR A 37 -5.64 -8.80 -8.41
CA TYR A 37 -6.83 -7.95 -8.35
C TYR A 37 -6.57 -6.61 -7.68
N LYS A 38 -5.30 -6.30 -7.37
CA LYS A 38 -4.97 -5.03 -6.76
C LYS A 38 -5.43 -3.85 -7.59
N ILE A 39 -5.80 -2.77 -6.92
CA ILE A 39 -6.20 -1.53 -7.56
C ILE A 39 -5.20 -0.45 -7.18
N ILE A 40 -4.58 0.15 -8.18
CA ILE A 40 -3.60 1.23 -7.97
C ILE A 40 -4.22 2.54 -8.41
N GLN A 41 -4.12 3.55 -7.54
CA GLN A 41 -4.64 4.88 -7.81
C GLN A 41 -3.56 5.92 -7.48
N ARG A 42 -3.53 7.00 -8.23
CA ARG A 42 -2.66 8.12 -7.90
C ARG A 42 -3.33 8.95 -6.81
N ASP A 43 -2.58 9.28 -5.78
CA ASP A 43 -3.07 10.13 -4.69
C ASP A 43 -2.81 11.60 -5.07
N GLU A 44 -3.76 12.19 -5.79
CA GLU A 44 -3.67 13.58 -6.26
C GLU A 44 -3.48 14.56 -5.10
N LYS A 45 -4.18 14.32 -4.01
CA LYS A 45 -4.20 15.23 -2.88
C LYS A 45 -2.85 15.33 -2.17
N HIS A 46 -2.11 14.24 -2.12
CA HIS A 46 -0.82 14.18 -1.41
C HIS A 46 0.39 14.09 -2.35
N SER A 47 0.20 14.39 -3.63
CA SER A 47 1.28 14.32 -4.63
C SER A 47 1.96 15.67 -4.89
N ARG A 48 1.90 16.61 -3.95
CA ARG A 48 2.39 17.98 -4.15
C ARG A 48 3.89 18.08 -4.38
N PHE A 49 4.68 17.37 -3.60
CA PHE A 49 6.15 17.41 -3.69
C PHE A 49 6.73 16.12 -4.23
N GLU A 50 6.02 15.02 -4.08
CA GLU A 50 6.44 13.70 -4.49
C GLU A 50 5.19 12.94 -4.88
N GLU A 51 5.19 12.32 -6.05
CA GLU A 51 4.04 11.56 -6.48
C GLU A 51 3.77 10.40 -5.53
N ARG A 52 2.57 10.35 -5.00
CA ARG A 52 2.11 9.28 -4.12
C ARG A 52 1.01 8.49 -4.78
N PHE A 53 1.03 7.22 -4.51
CA PHE A 53 0.04 6.27 -5.01
C PHE A 53 -0.53 5.50 -3.85
N SER A 54 -1.73 4.97 -4.03
CA SER A 54 -2.28 3.99 -3.12
C SER A 54 -2.53 2.70 -3.89
N VAL A 55 -2.45 1.59 -3.17
CA VAL A 55 -2.83 0.30 -3.70
C VAL A 55 -3.75 -0.39 -2.71
N ILE A 56 -4.84 -0.94 -3.23
CA ILE A 56 -5.77 -1.75 -2.45
C ILE A 56 -5.54 -3.18 -2.91
N GLY A 57 -5.21 -4.07 -1.99
CA GLY A 57 -4.94 -5.46 -2.32
C GLY A 57 -5.15 -6.37 -1.14
N MET A 58 -5.23 -7.67 -1.43
CA MET A 58 -5.52 -8.71 -0.44
C MET A 58 -4.24 -9.39 0.03
N VAL A 59 -4.00 -9.35 1.33
CA VAL A 59 -3.01 -10.18 2.02
C VAL A 59 -3.64 -10.55 3.35
N GLU A 60 -4.30 -11.70 3.41
CA GLU A 60 -5.11 -12.14 4.54
C GLU A 60 -6.34 -11.26 4.77
N ASP A 61 -6.23 -9.98 4.56
CA ASP A 61 -7.31 -9.00 4.62
C ASP A 61 -7.07 -7.99 3.50
N VAL A 62 -8.08 -7.21 3.17
CA VAL A 62 -7.90 -6.14 2.19
C VAL A 62 -7.14 -5.01 2.87
N LEU A 63 -6.01 -4.63 2.30
CA LEU A 63 -5.15 -3.59 2.83
C LEU A 63 -5.15 -2.38 1.91
N PHE A 64 -4.96 -1.20 2.51
CA PHE A 64 -4.77 0.05 1.80
C PHE A 64 -3.34 0.52 2.09
N VAL A 65 -2.51 0.57 1.06
CA VAL A 65 -1.08 0.87 1.19
C VAL A 65 -0.74 2.12 0.39
N VAL A 66 -0.07 3.08 1.02
CA VAL A 66 0.40 4.29 0.35
C VAL A 66 1.89 4.14 0.09
N TYR A 67 2.29 4.46 -1.12
CA TYR A 67 3.69 4.32 -1.52
C TYR A 67 4.08 5.41 -2.52
N THR A 68 5.36 5.54 -2.75
CA THR A 68 5.91 6.39 -3.81
C THR A 68 6.96 5.60 -4.58
N GLU A 69 7.25 6.03 -5.79
CA GLU A 69 8.29 5.40 -6.60
C GLU A 69 9.56 6.21 -6.50
N ARG A 70 10.67 5.53 -6.24
CA ARG A 70 12.00 6.13 -6.18
C ARG A 70 12.96 5.35 -7.05
N LYS A 71 13.25 5.89 -8.22
CA LYS A 71 14.08 5.22 -9.23
C LYS A 71 13.43 3.88 -9.57
N GLU A 72 14.10 2.77 -9.26
CA GLU A 72 13.57 1.44 -9.54
C GLU A 72 12.85 0.82 -8.34
N ASN A 73 12.84 1.52 -7.20
CA ASN A 73 12.28 1.02 -5.96
C ASN A 73 10.91 1.58 -5.68
N LEU A 74 10.12 0.82 -4.94
CA LEU A 74 8.86 1.30 -4.36
C LEU A 74 9.10 1.58 -2.88
N ARG A 75 8.76 2.78 -2.43
CA ARG A 75 8.92 3.15 -1.03
C ARG A 75 7.56 3.17 -0.35
N ILE A 76 7.38 2.29 0.62
CA ILE A 76 6.15 2.21 1.40
C ILE A 76 6.12 3.34 2.42
N ILE A 77 5.00 4.05 2.49
CA ILE A 77 4.82 5.19 3.39
C ILE A 77 3.89 4.84 4.53
N SER A 78 2.79 4.14 4.25
CA SER A 78 1.85 3.72 5.27
C SER A 78 1.04 2.52 4.81
N ALA A 79 0.49 1.78 5.76
CA ALA A 79 -0.33 0.62 5.47
C ALA A 79 -1.36 0.43 6.57
N ARG A 80 -2.59 0.18 6.20
CA ARG A 80 -3.68 -0.10 7.13
C ARG A 80 -4.69 -1.03 6.48
N ARG A 81 -5.60 -1.53 7.26
CA ARG A 81 -6.74 -2.26 6.69
C ARG A 81 -7.60 -1.31 5.88
N ALA A 82 -8.16 -1.80 4.81
CA ALA A 82 -9.06 -1.03 3.98
C ALA A 82 -10.33 -0.66 4.76
N ASN A 83 -10.84 0.54 4.52
CA ASN A 83 -12.14 0.94 5.05
C ASN A 83 -13.24 0.33 4.18
N GLU A 84 -14.50 0.59 4.54
CA GLU A 84 -15.64 0.00 3.85
C GLU A 84 -15.71 0.38 2.36
N ASN A 85 -15.47 1.65 2.05
CA ASN A 85 -15.48 2.11 0.67
C ASN A 85 -14.35 1.46 -0.17
N GLU A 86 -13.18 1.35 0.42
CA GLU A 86 -12.04 0.72 -0.24
C GLU A 86 -12.29 -0.77 -0.46
N ARG A 87 -12.87 -1.45 0.52
CA ARG A 87 -13.24 -2.85 0.37
C ARG A 87 -14.27 -3.05 -0.74
N SER A 88 -15.28 -2.19 -0.79
CA SER A 88 -16.28 -2.24 -1.85
C SER A 88 -15.65 -2.04 -3.22
N LEU A 89 -14.73 -1.10 -3.32
CA LEU A 89 -14.02 -0.87 -4.56
C LEU A 89 -13.22 -2.10 -4.98
N TYR A 90 -12.53 -2.72 -4.04
CA TYR A 90 -11.73 -3.91 -4.30
C TYR A 90 -12.59 -5.08 -4.81
N TYR A 91 -13.73 -5.31 -4.18
CA TYR A 91 -14.63 -6.41 -4.56
C TYR A 91 -15.50 -6.09 -5.77
N GLY A 92 -15.47 -4.85 -6.25
CA GLY A 92 -16.31 -4.45 -7.37
C GLY A 92 -17.78 -4.30 -7.00
N ASP A 93 -18.08 -4.11 -5.71
CA ASP A 93 -19.44 -3.93 -5.23
C ASP A 93 -19.90 -2.50 -5.51
N SER A 94 -20.29 -2.24 -6.74
CA SER A 94 -20.92 -0.97 -7.07
C SER A 94 -22.39 -1.14 -6.79
N ALA A 95 -22.80 -0.56 -5.69
CA ALA A 95 -24.21 -0.53 -5.38
C ALA A 95 -24.94 0.42 -6.31
#